data_45dbf535d877276cdcf30c64a0fe97cf
#
_entry.id   45dbf535d877276cdcf30c64a0fe97cf
#
_cell.length_a   1.000
_cell.length_b   1.000
_cell.length_c   1.000
_cell.angle_alpha   90.00
_cell.angle_beta   90.00
_cell.angle_gamma   90.00
#
_symmetry.space_group_name_H-M   'P 1'
#
loop_
_entity.id
_entity.type
_entity.pdbx_description
1 polymer ?
#
loop_
_entity_poly.entity_id
_entity_poly.type
_entity_poly.pdbx_seq_one_letter_code
_entity_poly.pdbx_strand_id
1 'polypeptide(L)'
;MKITNIIWETDGLEQESLGLPYEVELPKDVDADDDDAINDFLSDTYGWLVIDYFKRGRYEVYDHNYEVIDTDDDLQMAQISAETDDAKFIYDVEENKVVWGSN
;
A
#
# COMPACT_ATOMS: atom_id res chain seq x y z
N MET A 1 -5.99 0.36 3.67
CA MET A 1 -4.84 0.18 2.74
C MET A 1 -5.01 1.12 1.57
N LYS A 2 -4.05 1.98 1.35
CA LYS A 2 -4.05 2.92 0.23
C LYS A 2 -3.19 2.36 -0.91
N ILE A 3 -3.69 2.45 -2.12
CA ILE A 3 -2.94 2.09 -3.33
C ILE A 3 -2.40 3.39 -3.91
N THR A 4 -1.08 3.48 -4.08
CA THR A 4 -0.40 4.71 -4.48
C THR A 4 0.47 4.49 -5.73
N ASN A 5 0.87 5.58 -6.37
CA ASN A 5 1.74 5.57 -7.54
C ASN A 5 1.23 4.62 -8.63
N ILE A 6 -0.08 4.65 -8.87
CA ILE A 6 -0.73 3.74 -9.82
C ILE A 6 -0.32 4.12 -11.24
N ILE A 7 0.18 3.12 -11.98
CA ILE A 7 0.50 3.26 -13.41
C ILE A 7 -0.53 2.45 -14.18
N TRP A 8 -1.32 3.14 -15.01
CA TRP A 8 -2.37 2.52 -15.81
C TRP A 8 -1.87 2.23 -17.22
N GLU A 9 -2.39 1.16 -17.82
CA GLU A 9 -2.13 0.88 -19.23
C GLU A 9 -3.10 1.69 -20.08
N THR A 10 -2.62 2.78 -20.65
CA THR A 10 -3.45 3.77 -21.34
C THR A 10 -3.17 3.86 -22.85
N ASP A 11 -2.46 2.91 -23.42
CA ASP A 11 -2.08 2.89 -24.84
C ASP A 11 -1.37 4.18 -25.29
N GLY A 12 -0.56 4.76 -24.40
CA GLY A 12 0.19 5.98 -24.69
C GLY A 12 -0.55 7.27 -24.40
N LEU A 13 -1.80 7.19 -23.93
CA LEU A 13 -2.55 8.38 -23.50
C LEU A 13 -2.11 8.80 -22.10
N GLU A 14 -2.25 10.08 -21.78
CA GLU A 14 -1.89 10.59 -20.45
C GLU A 14 -2.97 10.22 -19.42
N GLN A 15 -2.54 9.72 -18.26
CA GLN A 15 -3.47 9.37 -17.17
C GLN A 15 -4.33 10.56 -16.75
N GLU A 16 -3.73 11.75 -16.68
CA GLU A 16 -4.43 12.97 -16.28
C GLU A 16 -5.55 13.32 -17.25
N SER A 17 -5.33 13.11 -18.54
CA SER A 17 -6.33 13.37 -19.58
C SER A 17 -7.53 12.43 -19.48
N LEU A 18 -7.32 11.22 -18.95
CA LEU A 18 -8.37 10.23 -18.77
C LEU A 18 -9.05 10.34 -17.41
N GLY A 19 -8.58 11.23 -16.55
CA GLY A 19 -9.11 11.39 -15.20
C GLY A 19 -8.79 10.23 -14.26
N LEU A 20 -7.75 9.46 -14.57
CA LEU A 20 -7.36 8.31 -13.75
C LEU A 20 -6.57 8.75 -12.53
N PRO A 21 -6.91 8.24 -11.33
CA PRO A 21 -6.21 8.64 -10.10
C PRO A 21 -4.83 8.00 -9.98
N TYR A 22 -3.93 8.66 -9.27
CA TYR A 22 -2.64 8.10 -8.87
C TYR A 22 -2.72 7.37 -7.53
N GLU A 23 -3.75 7.67 -6.73
CA GLU A 23 -3.97 7.08 -5.41
C GLU A 23 -5.44 6.70 -5.25
N VAL A 24 -5.69 5.52 -4.65
CA VAL A 24 -7.05 5.03 -4.38
C VAL A 24 -7.05 4.36 -3.01
N GLU A 25 -8.07 4.67 -2.18
CA GLU A 25 -8.28 3.93 -0.94
C GLU A 25 -8.98 2.61 -1.27
N LEU A 26 -8.36 1.49 -0.84
CA LEU A 26 -8.90 0.16 -1.12
C LEU A 26 -10.08 -0.13 -0.19
N PRO A 27 -11.24 -0.58 -0.73
CA PRO A 27 -12.36 -0.98 0.12
C PRO A 27 -12.00 -2.15 1.04
N LYS A 28 -12.66 -2.25 2.17
CA LYS A 28 -12.39 -3.28 3.17
C LYS A 28 -12.74 -4.70 2.68
N ASP A 29 -13.64 -4.82 1.73
CA ASP A 29 -14.05 -6.10 1.16
C ASP A 29 -13.09 -6.61 0.07
N VAL A 30 -12.10 -5.81 -0.32
CA VAL A 30 -11.05 -6.22 -1.24
C VAL A 30 -9.83 -6.65 -0.42
N ASP A 31 -9.36 -7.88 -0.66
CA ASP A 31 -8.21 -8.43 0.06
C ASP A 31 -6.91 -7.72 -0.38
N ALA A 32 -6.31 -6.97 0.54
CA ALA A 32 -5.07 -6.23 0.27
C ALA A 32 -3.86 -7.14 0.05
N ASP A 33 -3.94 -8.40 0.45
CA ASP A 33 -2.87 -9.39 0.24
C ASP A 33 -3.01 -10.13 -1.09
N ASP A 34 -4.11 -9.91 -1.80
CA ASP A 34 -4.38 -10.54 -3.09
C ASP A 34 -4.26 -9.51 -4.21
N ASP A 35 -3.14 -9.55 -4.94
CA ASP A 35 -2.86 -8.60 -6.02
C ASP A 35 -3.88 -8.72 -7.16
N ASP A 36 -4.37 -9.93 -7.44
CA ASP A 36 -5.41 -10.12 -8.46
C ASP A 36 -6.71 -9.43 -8.07
N ALA A 37 -7.09 -9.50 -6.79
CA ALA A 37 -8.28 -8.82 -6.28
C ALA A 37 -8.14 -7.30 -6.39
N ILE A 38 -6.96 -6.75 -6.09
CA ILE A 38 -6.67 -5.32 -6.23
C ILE A 38 -6.76 -4.90 -7.69
N ASN A 39 -6.12 -5.63 -8.58
CA ASN A 39 -6.14 -5.34 -10.02
C ASN A 39 -7.56 -5.38 -10.57
N ASP A 40 -8.33 -6.39 -10.20
CA ASP A 40 -9.73 -6.52 -10.63
C ASP A 40 -10.58 -5.35 -10.14
N PHE A 41 -10.41 -4.97 -8.87
CA PHE A 41 -11.12 -3.82 -8.31
C PHE A 41 -10.81 -2.53 -9.07
N LEU A 42 -9.53 -2.26 -9.31
CA LEU A 42 -9.11 -1.04 -10.01
C LEU A 42 -9.60 -1.04 -11.45
N SER A 43 -9.44 -2.15 -12.16
CA SER A 43 -9.86 -2.27 -13.56
C SER A 43 -11.36 -2.15 -13.72
N ASP A 44 -12.15 -2.78 -12.84
CA ASP A 44 -13.61 -2.72 -12.88
C ASP A 44 -14.14 -1.32 -12.54
N THR A 45 -13.48 -0.65 -11.60
CA THR A 45 -13.91 0.68 -11.15
C THR A 45 -13.62 1.76 -12.19
N TYR A 46 -12.44 1.71 -12.81
CA TYR A 46 -11.96 2.79 -13.69
C TYR A 46 -11.93 2.44 -15.17
N GLY A 47 -12.10 1.16 -15.51
CA GLY A 47 -12.20 0.72 -16.90
C GLY A 47 -10.89 0.59 -17.66
N TRP A 48 -9.74 0.61 -16.94
CA TRP A 48 -8.40 0.49 -17.53
C TRP A 48 -7.60 -0.55 -16.79
N LEU A 49 -6.67 -1.22 -17.49
CA LEU A 49 -5.76 -2.18 -16.85
C LEU A 49 -4.66 -1.44 -16.10
N VAL A 50 -4.17 -2.06 -15.00
CA VAL A 50 -3.10 -1.51 -14.16
C VAL A 50 -1.79 -2.20 -14.52
N ILE A 51 -0.73 -1.41 -14.72
CA ILE A 51 0.62 -1.93 -14.96
C ILE A 51 1.36 -2.16 -13.64
N ASP A 52 1.31 -1.18 -12.73
CA ASP A 52 2.02 -1.24 -11.46
C ASP A 52 1.39 -0.31 -10.43
N TYR A 53 1.67 -0.56 -9.17
CA TYR A 53 1.21 0.25 -8.04
C TYR A 53 2.01 -0.09 -6.79
N PHE A 54 1.91 0.76 -5.76
CA PHE A 54 2.44 0.49 -4.42
C PHE A 54 1.29 0.43 -3.43
N LYS A 55 1.43 -0.46 -2.42
CA LYS A 55 0.48 -0.55 -1.30
C LYS A 55 1.04 0.24 -0.13
N ARG A 56 0.20 1.04 0.54
CA ARG A 56 0.59 1.82 1.71
C ARG A 56 -0.47 1.71 2.79
N GLY A 57 -0.17 0.96 3.83
CA GLY A 57 -1.01 0.84 5.00
C GLY A 57 -0.75 1.94 6.01
N ARG A 58 -1.57 1.96 7.08
CA ARG A 58 -1.40 2.90 8.19
C ARG A 58 -0.07 2.69 8.92
N TYR A 59 0.33 1.42 9.10
CA TYR A 59 1.55 1.06 9.82
C TYR A 59 2.62 0.60 8.84
N GLU A 60 3.78 1.24 8.91
CA GLU A 60 4.92 0.88 8.08
C GLU A 60 5.98 0.22 8.96
N VAL A 61 6.43 -0.98 8.58
CA VAL A 61 7.47 -1.72 9.29
C VAL A 61 8.81 -1.39 8.66
N TYR A 62 9.75 -0.90 9.46
CA TYR A 62 11.08 -0.49 9.00
C TYR A 62 12.16 -1.43 9.49
N ASP A 63 13.14 -1.72 8.62
CA ASP A 63 14.32 -2.48 9.01
C ASP A 63 15.41 -1.56 9.62
N HIS A 64 16.56 -2.15 9.95
CA HIS A 64 17.66 -1.41 10.56
C HIS A 64 18.36 -0.46 9.58
N ASN A 65 18.05 -0.53 8.29
CA ASN A 65 18.53 0.38 7.26
C ASN A 65 17.52 1.49 6.94
N TYR A 66 16.44 1.61 7.71
CA TYR A 66 15.36 2.60 7.52
C TYR A 66 14.60 2.40 6.22
N GLU A 67 14.51 1.17 5.74
CA GLU A 67 13.70 0.82 4.58
C GLU A 67 12.40 0.16 5.02
N VAL A 68 11.29 0.46 4.33
CA VAL A 68 10.00 -0.17 4.60
C VAL A 68 10.02 -1.60 4.06
N ILE A 69 9.84 -2.57 4.95
CA ILE A 69 9.84 -3.99 4.59
C ILE A 69 8.45 -4.60 4.58
N ASP A 70 7.48 -3.93 5.19
CA ASP A 70 6.09 -4.35 5.18
C ASP A 70 5.19 -3.17 5.53
N THR A 71 3.91 -3.30 5.19
CA THR A 71 2.90 -2.28 5.51
C THR A 71 1.57 -2.98 5.81
N ASP A 72 0.81 -2.47 6.77
CA ASP A 72 -0.47 -3.05 7.15
C ASP A 72 -1.36 -1.97 7.80
N ASP A 73 -2.68 -2.15 7.73
CA ASP A 73 -3.63 -1.27 8.39
C ASP A 73 -3.91 -1.70 9.84
N ASP A 74 -3.48 -2.90 10.22
CA ASP A 74 -3.66 -3.47 11.55
C ASP A 74 -2.32 -3.52 12.28
N LEU A 75 -2.25 -2.86 13.44
CA LEU A 75 -1.02 -2.82 14.24
C LEU A 75 -0.58 -4.21 14.69
N GLN A 76 -1.52 -5.08 15.04
CA GLN A 76 -1.20 -6.43 15.50
C GLN A 76 -0.51 -7.24 14.39
N MET A 77 -1.01 -7.14 13.17
CA MET A 77 -0.40 -7.82 12.01
C MET A 77 0.97 -7.23 11.68
N ALA A 78 1.11 -5.90 11.78
CA ALA A 78 2.40 -5.24 11.60
C ALA A 78 3.42 -5.70 12.65
N GLN A 79 3.00 -5.88 13.90
CA GLN A 79 3.87 -6.39 14.97
C GLN A 79 4.32 -7.82 14.70
N ILE A 80 3.45 -8.68 14.18
CA ILE A 80 3.82 -10.05 13.81
C ILE A 80 4.90 -10.04 12.73
N SER A 81 4.73 -9.23 11.70
CA SER A 81 5.74 -9.08 10.64
C SER A 81 7.05 -8.52 11.20
N ALA A 82 6.98 -7.52 12.07
CA ALA A 82 8.16 -6.90 12.67
C ALA A 82 8.97 -7.90 13.50
N GLU A 83 8.30 -8.74 14.29
CA GLU A 83 8.96 -9.75 15.11
C GLU A 83 9.57 -10.86 14.25
N THR A 84 8.85 -11.29 13.21
CA THR A 84 9.30 -12.34 12.29
C THR A 84 10.55 -11.92 11.52
N ASP A 85 10.58 -10.67 11.02
CA ASP A 85 11.64 -10.17 10.17
C ASP A 85 12.73 -9.38 10.92
N ASP A 86 12.69 -9.38 12.25
CA ASP A 86 13.65 -8.66 13.10
C ASP A 86 13.73 -7.18 12.73
N ALA A 87 12.58 -6.55 12.62
CA ALA A 87 12.47 -5.15 12.24
C ALA A 87 12.94 -4.22 13.35
N LYS A 88 13.32 -3.00 12.99
CA LYS A 88 13.77 -1.99 13.95
C LYS A 88 12.60 -1.31 14.65
N PHE A 89 11.59 -0.87 13.90
CA PHE A 89 10.43 -0.18 14.46
C PHE A 89 9.24 -0.22 13.50
N ILE A 90 8.06 0.11 14.05
CA ILE A 90 6.83 0.34 13.27
C ILE A 90 6.44 1.80 13.42
N TYR A 91 6.17 2.46 12.29
CA TYR A 91 5.76 3.84 12.23
C TYR A 91 4.27 3.94 11.89
N ASP A 92 3.52 4.73 12.68
CA ASP A 92 2.11 5.02 12.42
C ASP A 92 2.04 6.29 11.56
N VAL A 93 1.62 6.13 10.30
CA VAL A 93 1.57 7.23 9.34
C VAL A 93 0.51 8.26 9.71
N GLU A 94 -0.62 7.81 10.29
CA GLU A 94 -1.70 8.73 10.70
C GLU A 94 -1.34 9.53 11.95
N GLU A 95 -0.79 8.86 12.97
CA GLU A 95 -0.36 9.51 14.22
C GLU A 95 1.01 10.17 14.10
N ASN A 96 1.75 9.86 13.03
CA ASN A 96 3.05 10.43 12.73
C ASN A 96 4.07 10.17 13.85
N LYS A 97 4.10 8.93 14.34
CA LYS A 97 5.01 8.53 15.44
C LYS A 97 5.35 7.04 15.35
N VAL A 98 6.45 6.67 16.02
CA VAL A 98 6.83 5.27 16.23
C VAL A 98 5.92 4.64 17.29
N VAL A 99 5.30 3.50 16.97
CA VAL A 99 4.36 2.82 17.88
C VAL A 99 4.89 1.48 18.38
N TRP A 100 6.01 0.99 17.85
CA TRP A 100 6.66 -0.25 18.25
C TRP A 100 8.14 -0.15 17.95
N GLY A 101 8.99 -0.66 18.86
CA GLY A 101 10.43 -0.56 18.69
C GLY A 101 10.93 0.86 18.91
N SER A 102 12.09 1.18 18.32
CA SER A 102 12.69 2.53 18.44
C SER A 102 13.51 2.87 17.19
N ASN A 103 13.43 4.12 16.80
CA ASN A 103 14.22 4.61 15.66
C ASN A 103 15.54 5.25 16.08
#